data_abe889a63567c41324dad978f558c011
#
_entry.id   abe889a63567c41324dad978f558c011
#
_cell.length_a   1.000
_cell.length_b   1.000
_cell.length_c   1.000
_cell.angle_alpha   90.00
_cell.angle_beta   90.00
_cell.angle_gamma   90.00
#
_symmetry.space_group_name_H-M   'P 1'
#
loop_
_entity.id
_entity.type
_entity.pdbx_description
1 polymer ?
#
loop_
_entity_poly.entity_id
_entity_poly.type
_entity_poly.pdbx_seq_one_letter_code
_entity_poly.pdbx_strand_id
1 'polypeptide(L)'
;MLQTLLPSLVISHQRSTFRPGFASLLVSAATALGLLAASPDAFANGNTRSSLQEASTGTWQKLTNQPSFQTDTALLLTDGTVMTHQYNSPNWWRLTPDNTGSYLNGTWSQLASMASNYAPLYFASAVLADGRVIVEGGEYNFLQLVESNLGSIYDPVANAWTPVLAPTGWTSIGDSPCAVLPNGTFTMGRNASKQQVFFNAATLTWTTVGTGKADNFSEEGFTNLPGGNLLTVDTGNGTNSEQFNITTNQWSTAGSTVVQLPDRGSFEIGPAIQRPDGTVVVFGGIPHTSVYNATTGTWTPGPDFPDGNDMADGPASLLPDGTVLCFASPGVFQRPGTFFIFDGTTFTQAPSTQSAATLTSYQGRLLLLPTGEVLSLVADGRTIDVELYTSTGQPQAAWAPTITAVSKNLRRGGSYQISGTQFNGLSCGADYGDDATMASNYPLVRITNTASGHVVYARTHDHSSMGIATGTTVVSTTFDVPLAAEAGASTISVVANGIPSRPRRVNLR
;
A
#
# COMPACT_ATOMS: atom_id res chain seq x y z
N MET A 1 42.11 10.25 -9.09
CA MET A 1 41.72 9.85 -10.47
C MET A 1 41.63 8.36 -10.52
N LEU A 2 40.44 7.83 -10.39
CA LEU A 2 39.93 6.58 -10.98
C LEU A 2 38.45 6.52 -10.59
N GLN A 3 37.60 7.03 -11.44
CA GLN A 3 36.16 6.79 -11.39
C GLN A 3 35.93 5.38 -11.91
N THR A 4 35.61 4.44 -11.06
CA THR A 4 35.06 3.15 -11.44
C THR A 4 33.57 3.33 -11.70
N LEU A 5 33.21 3.31 -12.96
CA LEU A 5 31.85 3.18 -13.47
C LEU A 5 31.29 1.82 -13.00
N LEU A 6 30.34 1.86 -12.07
CA LEU A 6 29.50 0.71 -11.79
C LEU A 6 28.43 0.61 -12.89
N PRO A 7 28.20 -0.56 -13.46
CA PRO A 7 27.17 -0.75 -14.47
C PRO A 7 25.77 -0.57 -13.84
N SER A 8 24.89 0.04 -14.61
CA SER A 8 23.47 0.09 -14.32
C SER A 8 22.92 -1.31 -14.23
N LEU A 9 22.53 -1.73 -13.03
CA LEU A 9 21.83 -3.00 -12.84
C LEU A 9 20.41 -2.79 -13.41
N VAL A 10 20.20 -3.21 -14.63
CA VAL A 10 18.86 -3.48 -15.15
C VAL A 10 18.46 -4.78 -14.47
N ILE A 11 17.58 -4.71 -13.50
CA ILE A 11 16.96 -5.88 -12.88
C ILE A 11 16.05 -6.48 -13.95
N SER A 12 16.57 -7.46 -14.70
CA SER A 12 15.74 -8.29 -15.53
C SER A 12 15.29 -9.48 -14.69
N HIS A 13 14.01 -9.59 -14.44
CA HIS A 13 13.40 -10.80 -13.90
C HIS A 13 13.62 -11.95 -14.89
N GLN A 14 14.76 -12.62 -14.81
CA GLN A 14 15.00 -13.86 -15.56
C GLN A 14 14.60 -15.04 -14.69
N ARG A 15 13.36 -15.44 -14.77
CA ARG A 15 12.93 -16.76 -14.29
C ARG A 15 13.47 -17.84 -15.22
N SER A 16 13.97 -18.93 -14.63
CA SER A 16 14.46 -20.11 -15.33
C SER A 16 13.35 -20.71 -16.20
N THR A 17 13.43 -20.53 -17.50
CA THR A 17 12.54 -21.16 -18.46
C THR A 17 13.02 -22.53 -18.84
N PHE A 18 12.18 -23.54 -18.62
CA PHE A 18 12.22 -24.81 -19.35
C PHE A 18 11.89 -24.52 -20.81
N ARG A 19 12.82 -24.89 -21.74
CA ARG A 19 12.58 -24.83 -23.18
C ARG A 19 11.88 -26.10 -23.68
N PRO A 20 11.02 -25.96 -24.71
CA PRO A 20 11.29 -26.67 -25.95
C PRO A 20 11.31 -25.73 -27.15
N GLY A 21 12.21 -25.98 -28.06
CA GLY A 21 12.46 -25.16 -29.22
C GLY A 21 11.41 -25.27 -30.32
N PHE A 22 11.37 -24.24 -31.16
CA PHE A 22 11.19 -24.41 -32.63
C PHE A 22 11.51 -23.08 -33.38
N ALA A 23 12.41 -23.26 -34.33
CA ALA A 23 12.60 -22.68 -35.67
C ALA A 23 12.27 -21.21 -36.00
N SER A 24 13.29 -20.56 -36.46
CA SER A 24 13.40 -19.32 -37.26
C SER A 24 12.49 -19.24 -38.49
N LEU A 25 11.97 -18.05 -38.79
CA LEU A 25 11.81 -17.58 -40.18
C LEU A 25 12.12 -16.09 -40.30
N LEU A 26 13.13 -15.76 -41.08
CA LEU A 26 13.47 -14.44 -41.58
C LEU A 26 12.48 -14.04 -42.69
N VAL A 27 12.01 -12.80 -42.71
CA VAL A 27 11.60 -12.12 -43.96
C VAL A 27 12.05 -10.67 -43.95
N SER A 28 12.66 -10.28 -45.03
CA SER A 28 13.39 -9.06 -45.33
C SER A 28 12.53 -7.87 -45.69
N ALA A 29 13.18 -6.71 -45.62
CA ALA A 29 12.79 -5.34 -45.94
C ALA A 29 12.30 -5.11 -47.39
N ALA A 30 11.54 -4.04 -47.56
CA ALA A 30 11.61 -3.16 -48.73
C ALA A 30 11.16 -1.75 -48.42
N THR A 31 12.04 -0.81 -48.68
CA THR A 31 11.93 0.65 -48.71
C THR A 31 11.10 1.11 -49.91
N ALA A 32 10.34 2.20 -49.74
CA ALA A 32 9.98 3.12 -50.83
C ALA A 32 9.83 4.56 -50.32
N LEU A 33 10.72 5.41 -50.80
CA LEU A 33 10.68 6.88 -50.77
C LEU A 33 9.57 7.43 -51.70
N GLY A 34 8.90 8.47 -51.29
CA GLY A 34 8.06 9.30 -52.12
C GLY A 34 7.98 10.75 -51.61
N LEU A 35 8.81 11.61 -52.15
CA LEU A 35 8.70 13.07 -52.00
C LEU A 35 7.54 13.61 -52.82
N LEU A 36 6.74 14.52 -52.27
CA LEU A 36 6.05 15.56 -53.03
C LEU A 36 5.90 16.81 -52.16
N ALA A 37 6.48 17.91 -52.67
CA ALA A 37 6.35 19.26 -52.15
C ALA A 37 5.14 19.96 -52.75
N ALA A 38 4.45 20.77 -52.00
CA ALA A 38 3.71 21.95 -52.49
C ALA A 38 3.40 22.96 -51.37
N SER A 39 3.45 24.20 -51.71
CA SER A 39 3.62 25.47 -50.99
C SER A 39 2.37 26.02 -50.28
N PRO A 40 2.49 27.19 -49.63
CA PRO A 40 1.65 27.59 -48.51
C PRO A 40 0.49 28.52 -48.93
N ASP A 41 -0.59 28.47 -48.18
CA ASP A 41 -1.52 29.60 -48.11
C ASP A 41 -1.92 29.87 -46.65
N ALA A 42 -1.71 31.10 -46.27
CA ALA A 42 -2.01 31.67 -44.99
C ALA A 42 -3.52 31.92 -44.83
N PHE A 43 -4.12 31.40 -43.74
CA PHE A 43 -5.27 32.02 -43.09
C PHE A 43 -5.04 32.06 -41.59
N ALA A 44 -4.75 33.27 -41.11
CA ALA A 44 -4.79 33.61 -39.72
C ALA A 44 -6.26 33.60 -39.25
N ASN A 45 -6.64 32.57 -38.46
CA ASN A 45 -7.81 32.64 -37.60
C ASN A 45 -7.32 32.53 -36.16
N GLY A 46 -7.34 33.67 -35.48
CA GLY A 46 -7.09 33.76 -34.06
C GLY A 46 -8.20 33.07 -33.28
N ASN A 47 -8.00 31.78 -32.96
CA ASN A 47 -8.68 31.12 -31.88
C ASN A 47 -7.81 31.22 -30.64
N THR A 48 -8.09 32.24 -29.82
CA THR A 48 -7.74 32.21 -28.42
C THR A 48 -8.44 31.00 -27.81
N ARG A 49 -7.75 29.84 -27.79
CA ARG A 49 -8.09 28.78 -26.84
C ARG A 49 -7.92 29.39 -25.44
N SER A 50 -9.01 29.75 -24.82
CA SER A 50 -9.03 29.87 -23.39
C SER A 50 -8.53 28.52 -22.87
N SER A 51 -7.35 28.48 -22.28
CA SER A 51 -6.92 27.37 -21.45
C SER A 51 -7.93 27.30 -20.33
N LEU A 52 -8.90 26.42 -20.45
CA LEU A 52 -9.61 25.91 -19.28
C LEU A 52 -8.48 25.33 -18.43
N GLN A 53 -8.15 25.99 -17.35
CA GLN A 53 -7.23 25.48 -16.34
C GLN A 53 -7.96 24.24 -15.79
N GLU A 54 -7.52 23.04 -16.19
CA GLU A 54 -8.03 21.80 -15.62
C GLU A 54 -7.93 21.96 -14.11
N ALA A 55 -9.04 21.69 -13.42
CA ALA A 55 -9.06 21.75 -11.96
C ALA A 55 -7.98 20.80 -11.45
N SER A 56 -7.01 21.31 -10.71
CA SER A 56 -5.91 20.49 -10.16
C SER A 56 -6.52 19.40 -9.27
N THR A 57 -6.14 18.14 -9.52
CA THR A 57 -6.57 16.98 -8.72
C THR A 57 -5.99 17.00 -7.32
N GLY A 58 -4.89 17.75 -7.11
CA GLY A 58 -4.17 17.89 -5.84
C GLY A 58 -2.80 18.55 -6.06
N THR A 59 -1.98 18.53 -5.01
CA THR A 59 -0.63 19.09 -5.03
C THR A 59 0.35 18.21 -4.30
N TRP A 60 1.59 18.17 -4.79
CA TRP A 60 2.72 17.57 -4.08
C TRP A 60 3.48 18.61 -3.28
N GLN A 61 3.92 18.22 -2.09
CA GLN A 61 4.80 19.02 -1.27
C GLN A 61 5.90 18.16 -0.67
N LYS A 62 7.15 18.52 -0.95
CA LYS A 62 8.33 17.83 -0.44
C LYS A 62 8.45 18.01 1.07
N LEU A 63 8.77 16.94 1.83
CA LEU A 63 9.01 17.07 3.26
C LEU A 63 10.14 18.07 3.52
N THR A 64 9.95 18.94 4.51
CA THR A 64 10.98 19.89 4.95
C THR A 64 12.26 19.17 5.38
N ASN A 65 12.12 18.06 6.07
CA ASN A 65 13.22 17.21 6.53
C ASN A 65 13.24 15.93 5.70
N GLN A 66 14.06 15.90 4.64
CA GLN A 66 14.25 14.70 3.85
C GLN A 66 15.07 13.66 4.64
N PRO A 67 14.84 12.34 4.45
CA PRO A 67 15.67 11.33 5.09
C PRO A 67 17.13 11.40 4.62
N SER A 68 18.05 10.96 5.47
CA SER A 68 19.48 10.81 5.13
C SER A 68 19.83 9.43 4.56
N PHE A 69 18.82 8.63 4.22
CA PHE A 69 18.92 7.24 3.75
C PHE A 69 17.96 7.02 2.58
N GLN A 70 18.21 6.01 1.76
CA GLN A 70 17.29 5.58 0.70
C GLN A 70 16.11 4.84 1.34
N THR A 71 14.91 5.30 1.01
CA THR A 71 13.66 4.71 1.51
C THR A 71 13.23 3.48 0.73
N ASP A 72 12.35 2.68 1.32
CA ASP A 72 11.67 1.53 0.74
C ASP A 72 10.27 1.43 1.35
N THR A 73 9.76 0.23 1.60
CA THR A 73 8.47 -0.04 2.23
C THR A 73 8.23 0.82 3.48
N ALA A 74 7.04 1.38 3.59
CA ALA A 74 6.61 2.21 4.70
C ALA A 74 5.31 1.69 5.31
N LEU A 75 5.23 1.70 6.63
CA LEU A 75 4.08 1.23 7.41
C LEU A 75 3.65 2.33 8.39
N LEU A 76 2.35 2.58 8.46
CA LEU A 76 1.77 3.49 9.45
C LEU A 76 1.68 2.75 10.79
N LEU A 77 2.39 3.20 11.81
CA LEU A 77 2.29 2.60 13.15
C LEU A 77 1.04 3.10 13.88
N THR A 78 0.60 2.34 14.87
CA THR A 78 -0.63 2.62 15.61
C THR A 78 -0.53 3.83 16.55
N ASP A 79 0.66 4.42 16.67
CA ASP A 79 0.92 5.71 17.35
C ASP A 79 0.98 6.90 16.38
N GLY A 80 0.58 6.69 15.12
CA GLY A 80 0.59 7.71 14.08
C GLY A 80 1.97 8.04 13.51
N THR A 81 3.04 7.39 13.94
CA THR A 81 4.35 7.52 13.29
C THR A 81 4.43 6.61 12.07
N VAL A 82 5.32 6.90 11.12
CA VAL A 82 5.57 6.04 9.96
C VAL A 82 6.88 5.31 10.16
N MET A 83 6.85 3.98 10.04
CA MET A 83 8.03 3.13 10.05
C MET A 83 8.45 2.85 8.60
N THR A 84 9.71 3.14 8.26
CA THR A 84 10.21 3.02 6.88
C THR A 84 11.47 2.15 6.87
N HIS A 85 11.48 1.17 5.98
CA HIS A 85 12.66 0.35 5.70
C HIS A 85 13.72 1.18 4.97
N GLN A 86 14.99 1.02 5.34
CA GLN A 86 16.10 1.53 4.55
C GLN A 86 16.45 0.52 3.48
N TYR A 87 16.34 0.92 2.21
CA TYR A 87 16.60 0.09 1.04
C TYR A 87 17.84 -0.80 1.21
N ASN A 88 17.70 -2.08 0.96
CA ASN A 88 18.78 -3.08 0.96
C ASN A 88 19.62 -3.08 2.25
N SER A 89 18.99 -2.97 3.41
CA SER A 89 19.68 -2.97 4.69
C SER A 89 18.80 -3.59 5.79
N PRO A 90 19.36 -3.98 6.94
CA PRO A 90 18.57 -4.38 8.11
C PRO A 90 17.98 -3.18 8.87
N ASN A 91 18.21 -1.94 8.42
CA ASN A 91 17.88 -0.73 9.18
C ASN A 91 16.46 -0.27 8.92
N TRP A 92 15.82 0.26 9.95
CA TRP A 92 14.52 0.86 9.93
C TRP A 92 14.54 2.25 10.54
N TRP A 93 13.66 3.12 10.08
CA TRP A 93 13.58 4.51 10.49
C TRP A 93 12.14 4.88 10.82
N ARG A 94 11.98 5.88 11.66
CA ARG A 94 10.68 6.42 12.07
C ARG A 94 10.56 7.87 11.62
N LEU A 95 9.48 8.20 10.91
CA LEU A 95 9.03 9.57 10.68
C LEU A 95 8.00 9.92 11.75
N THR A 96 8.31 10.89 12.58
CA THR A 96 7.42 11.40 13.62
C THR A 96 6.83 12.73 13.15
N PRO A 97 5.49 12.91 13.10
CA PRO A 97 4.87 14.18 12.77
C PRO A 97 5.24 15.26 13.79
N ASP A 98 5.13 16.52 13.42
CA ASP A 98 5.36 17.64 14.32
C ASP A 98 4.24 17.75 15.39
N ASN A 99 4.37 18.73 16.28
CA ASN A 99 3.41 18.95 17.36
C ASN A 99 2.03 19.48 16.91
N THR A 100 1.84 19.73 15.63
CA THR A 100 0.53 20.00 15.03
C THR A 100 -0.10 18.77 14.39
N GLY A 101 0.64 17.65 14.36
CA GLY A 101 0.27 16.41 13.73
C GLY A 101 0.58 16.36 12.22
N SER A 102 1.35 17.34 11.70
CA SER A 102 1.76 17.40 10.30
C SER A 102 3.02 16.58 10.05
N TYR A 103 3.03 15.81 8.97
CA TYR A 103 4.21 15.08 8.52
C TYR A 103 5.15 15.93 7.67
N LEU A 104 4.69 17.08 7.15
CA LEU A 104 5.50 17.97 6.34
C LEU A 104 6.80 18.40 7.02
N ASN A 105 6.70 18.73 8.31
CA ASN A 105 7.84 19.11 9.15
C ASN A 105 8.29 17.96 10.08
N GLY A 106 7.85 16.75 9.78
CA GLY A 106 8.18 15.56 10.56
C GLY A 106 9.70 15.35 10.68
N THR A 107 10.10 14.58 11.68
CA THR A 107 11.52 14.31 11.96
C THR A 107 11.80 12.81 11.87
N TRP A 108 12.98 12.47 11.36
CA TRP A 108 13.46 11.11 11.23
C TRP A 108 14.30 10.68 12.41
N SER A 109 14.09 9.47 12.88
CA SER A 109 14.94 8.81 13.89
C SER A 109 15.12 7.34 13.55
N GLN A 110 16.32 6.81 13.78
CA GLN A 110 16.59 5.40 13.54
C GLN A 110 15.91 4.53 14.60
N LEU A 111 15.30 3.44 14.18
CA LEU A 111 14.76 2.37 15.02
C LEU A 111 15.80 1.27 15.20
N ALA A 112 15.50 0.28 16.05
CA ALA A 112 16.31 -0.93 16.11
C ALA A 112 16.39 -1.59 14.74
N SER A 113 17.58 -2.11 14.40
CA SER A 113 17.78 -2.85 13.16
C SER A 113 17.37 -4.32 13.33
N MET A 114 16.93 -4.97 12.25
CA MET A 114 16.78 -6.42 12.18
C MET A 114 18.12 -7.13 12.34
N ALA A 115 18.12 -8.45 12.33
CA ALA A 115 19.34 -9.25 12.34
C ALA A 115 20.24 -8.88 11.15
N SER A 116 21.56 -8.85 11.37
CA SER A 116 22.54 -8.38 10.36
C SER A 116 22.63 -9.24 9.10
N ASN A 117 21.99 -10.40 9.07
CA ASN A 117 21.88 -11.27 7.92
C ASN A 117 20.55 -11.13 7.16
N TYR A 118 19.69 -10.14 7.52
CA TYR A 118 18.38 -9.97 6.91
C TYR A 118 18.17 -8.52 6.45
N ALA A 119 18.22 -8.33 5.14
CA ALA A 119 18.02 -7.06 4.44
C ALA A 119 17.13 -7.31 3.21
N PRO A 120 15.83 -7.59 3.43
CA PRO A 120 14.92 -8.00 2.37
C PRO A 120 14.56 -6.84 1.43
N LEU A 121 14.15 -7.19 0.20
CA LEU A 121 13.38 -6.35 -0.72
C LEU A 121 12.20 -7.17 -1.22
N TYR A 122 11.05 -6.52 -1.48
CA TYR A 122 9.81 -7.18 -1.90
C TYR A 122 9.45 -8.29 -0.91
N PHE A 123 8.82 -7.91 0.18
CA PHE A 123 8.60 -8.79 1.32
C PHE A 123 7.22 -8.57 1.95
N ALA A 124 6.62 -9.64 2.44
CA ALA A 124 5.38 -9.57 3.19
C ALA A 124 5.55 -8.76 4.48
N SER A 125 4.68 -7.78 4.70
CA SER A 125 4.71 -6.98 5.92
C SER A 125 3.34 -6.48 6.34
N ALA A 126 3.08 -6.37 7.65
CA ALA A 126 1.82 -5.83 8.16
C ALA A 126 1.95 -5.32 9.59
N VAL A 127 1.06 -4.38 9.96
CA VAL A 127 0.81 -3.98 11.36
C VAL A 127 -0.27 -4.90 11.95
N LEU A 128 0.03 -5.56 13.06
CA LEU A 128 -0.84 -6.52 13.72
C LEU A 128 -1.83 -5.86 14.68
N ALA A 129 -2.86 -6.62 15.10
CA ALA A 129 -3.90 -6.13 15.99
C ALA A 129 -3.37 -5.65 17.37
N ASP A 130 -2.23 -6.15 17.81
CA ASP A 130 -1.55 -5.72 19.05
C ASP A 130 -0.58 -4.54 18.85
N GLY A 131 -0.50 -4.04 17.62
CA GLY A 131 0.34 -2.90 17.23
C GLY A 131 1.80 -3.25 16.95
N ARG A 132 2.20 -4.54 16.95
CA ARG A 132 3.52 -4.98 16.46
C ARG A 132 3.51 -5.03 14.93
N VAL A 133 4.72 -5.10 14.35
CA VAL A 133 4.91 -5.20 12.90
C VAL A 133 5.58 -6.52 12.58
N ILE A 134 5.04 -7.26 11.61
CA ILE A 134 5.64 -8.48 11.07
C ILE A 134 6.27 -8.18 9.71
N VAL A 135 7.44 -8.79 9.44
CA VAL A 135 8.17 -8.76 8.17
C VAL A 135 8.64 -10.18 7.88
N GLU A 136 8.27 -10.71 6.72
CA GLU A 136 8.52 -12.10 6.33
C GLU A 136 8.98 -12.19 4.88
N GLY A 137 9.94 -13.07 4.60
CA GLY A 137 10.37 -13.39 3.25
C GLY A 137 11.27 -12.35 2.61
N GLY A 138 10.93 -12.01 1.40
CA GLY A 138 11.65 -11.13 0.48
C GLY A 138 12.22 -11.89 -0.71
N GLU A 139 11.95 -11.38 -1.91
CA GLU A 139 12.50 -11.90 -3.15
C GLU A 139 14.04 -11.83 -3.14
N TYR A 140 14.54 -10.69 -2.64
CA TYR A 140 15.98 -10.45 -2.48
C TYR A 140 16.36 -10.36 -1.00
N ASN A 141 17.59 -10.73 -0.71
CA ASN A 141 18.28 -10.44 0.54
C ASN A 141 19.69 -9.92 0.23
N PHE A 142 20.02 -8.69 0.64
CA PHE A 142 21.26 -8.01 0.25
C PHE A 142 21.47 -7.96 -1.28
N LEU A 143 20.42 -7.63 -2.04
CA LEU A 143 20.39 -7.61 -3.51
C LEU A 143 20.69 -8.98 -4.17
N GLN A 144 20.68 -10.05 -3.42
CA GLN A 144 20.78 -11.41 -3.98
C GLN A 144 19.37 -11.99 -4.10
N LEU A 145 18.99 -12.45 -5.28
CA LEU A 145 17.76 -13.19 -5.53
C LEU A 145 17.84 -14.55 -4.81
N VAL A 146 17.14 -14.70 -3.70
CA VAL A 146 17.22 -15.88 -2.82
C VAL A 146 15.89 -16.43 -2.36
N GLU A 147 14.77 -15.74 -2.65
CA GLU A 147 13.45 -16.12 -2.14
C GLU A 147 13.53 -16.40 -0.62
N SER A 148 13.91 -15.38 0.14
CA SER A 148 14.27 -15.51 1.56
C SER A 148 13.19 -16.25 2.37
N ASN A 149 13.59 -17.03 3.35
CA ASN A 149 12.71 -17.63 4.35
C ASN A 149 12.97 -17.08 5.76
N LEU A 150 13.61 -15.92 5.85
CA LEU A 150 13.81 -15.21 7.11
C LEU A 150 12.58 -14.37 7.43
N GLY A 151 12.36 -14.14 8.72
CA GLY A 151 11.28 -13.30 9.21
C GLY A 151 11.59 -12.69 10.56
N SER A 152 10.89 -11.61 10.90
CA SER A 152 11.03 -10.92 12.18
C SER A 152 9.75 -10.18 12.55
N ILE A 153 9.51 -10.05 13.87
CA ILE A 153 8.44 -9.21 14.41
C ILE A 153 9.05 -8.07 15.23
N TYR A 154 8.59 -6.84 14.98
CA TYR A 154 9.02 -5.63 15.68
C TYR A 154 8.02 -5.24 16.76
N ASP A 155 8.51 -4.99 17.95
CA ASP A 155 7.75 -4.38 19.05
C ASP A 155 8.06 -2.89 19.13
N PRO A 156 7.10 -1.99 18.79
CA PRO A 156 7.35 -0.55 18.81
C PRO A 156 7.48 0.03 20.24
N VAL A 157 7.02 -0.68 21.27
CA VAL A 157 7.17 -0.25 22.67
C VAL A 157 8.58 -0.58 23.18
N ALA A 158 9.06 -1.79 22.90
CA ALA A 158 10.41 -2.21 23.26
C ALA A 158 11.48 -1.64 22.32
N ASN A 159 11.10 -1.15 21.14
CA ASN A 159 11.99 -0.83 20.03
C ASN A 159 12.96 -1.99 19.75
N ALA A 160 12.42 -3.17 19.51
CA ALA A 160 13.21 -4.39 19.36
C ALA A 160 12.59 -5.35 18.35
N TRP A 161 13.44 -6.08 17.63
CA TRP A 161 13.07 -7.15 16.73
C TRP A 161 13.27 -8.51 17.36
N THR A 162 12.31 -9.41 17.11
CA THR A 162 12.40 -10.83 17.47
C THR A 162 12.33 -11.65 16.19
N PRO A 163 13.30 -12.52 15.91
CA PRO A 163 13.22 -13.42 14.75
C PRO A 163 11.99 -14.31 14.81
N VAL A 164 11.36 -14.51 13.66
CA VAL A 164 10.25 -15.46 13.44
C VAL A 164 10.79 -16.59 12.58
N LEU A 165 10.57 -17.82 12.99
CA LEU A 165 10.95 -18.98 12.18
C LEU A 165 9.98 -19.16 11.02
N ALA A 166 10.49 -19.52 9.85
CA ALA A 166 9.66 -19.82 8.67
C ALA A 166 8.63 -20.92 8.99
N PRO A 167 7.50 -20.97 8.29
CA PRO A 167 6.55 -22.08 8.38
C PRO A 167 7.24 -23.42 8.17
N THR A 168 6.81 -24.44 8.91
CA THR A 168 7.43 -25.78 8.86
C THR A 168 7.47 -26.33 7.42
N GLY A 169 8.66 -26.65 6.96
CA GLY A 169 8.91 -27.20 5.62
C GLY A 169 9.03 -26.14 4.51
N TRP A 170 8.90 -24.85 4.82
CA TRP A 170 9.13 -23.80 3.84
C TRP A 170 10.61 -23.45 3.75
N THR A 171 11.21 -23.73 2.63
CA THR A 171 12.61 -23.38 2.31
C THR A 171 12.75 -22.01 1.68
N SER A 172 11.63 -21.43 1.27
CA SER A 172 11.48 -20.06 0.74
C SER A 172 10.13 -19.50 1.16
N ILE A 173 10.04 -18.21 1.32
CA ILE A 173 8.81 -17.43 1.44
C ILE A 173 8.68 -16.58 0.19
N GLY A 174 9.71 -15.77 -0.12
CA GLY A 174 9.79 -14.87 -1.26
C GLY A 174 9.00 -13.59 -1.07
N ASP A 175 8.58 -13.00 -2.17
CA ASP A 175 7.63 -11.91 -2.28
C ASP A 175 6.21 -12.49 -2.18
N SER A 176 5.69 -12.54 -0.99
CA SER A 176 4.48 -13.29 -0.68
C SER A 176 3.29 -12.39 -0.43
N PRO A 177 2.10 -12.69 -1.04
CA PRO A 177 0.89 -11.98 -0.71
C PRO A 177 0.54 -12.16 0.76
N CYS A 178 0.15 -11.08 1.41
CA CYS A 178 -0.18 -11.12 2.83
C CYS A 178 -1.36 -10.19 3.20
N ALA A 179 -2.00 -10.49 4.33
CA ALA A 179 -3.06 -9.65 4.89
C ALA A 179 -3.24 -9.90 6.39
N VAL A 180 -3.87 -8.96 7.08
CA VAL A 180 -4.40 -9.16 8.43
C VAL A 180 -5.90 -9.36 8.34
N LEU A 181 -6.38 -10.51 8.81
CA LEU A 181 -7.79 -10.89 8.80
C LEU A 181 -8.59 -10.12 9.88
N PRO A 182 -9.92 -10.05 9.79
CA PRO A 182 -10.75 -9.34 10.77
C PRO A 182 -10.54 -9.74 12.22
N ASN A 183 -10.17 -10.98 12.47
CA ASN A 183 -9.86 -11.49 13.81
C ASN A 183 -8.43 -11.16 14.29
N GLY A 184 -7.66 -10.39 13.52
CA GLY A 184 -6.28 -10.01 13.83
C GLY A 184 -5.22 -11.05 13.44
N THR A 185 -5.60 -12.15 12.82
CA THR A 185 -4.66 -13.16 12.34
C THR A 185 -3.96 -12.66 11.07
N PHE A 186 -2.62 -12.64 11.07
CA PHE A 186 -1.86 -12.43 9.86
C PHE A 186 -1.83 -13.72 9.03
N THR A 187 -1.99 -13.59 7.71
CA THR A 187 -1.90 -14.68 6.75
C THR A 187 -0.99 -14.29 5.60
N MET A 188 -0.27 -15.26 5.05
CA MET A 188 0.49 -15.08 3.82
C MET A 188 0.42 -16.34 2.95
N GLY A 189 0.50 -16.16 1.64
CA GLY A 189 0.76 -17.20 0.67
C GLY A 189 2.26 -17.41 0.48
N ARG A 190 2.70 -18.62 0.08
CA ARG A 190 4.09 -18.87 -0.29
C ARG A 190 4.27 -18.59 -1.78
N ASN A 191 5.24 -17.75 -2.14
CA ASN A 191 5.55 -17.51 -3.55
C ASN A 191 5.78 -18.82 -4.33
N ALA A 192 5.35 -18.88 -5.57
CA ALA A 192 5.41 -20.02 -6.48
C ALA A 192 4.79 -21.32 -5.94
N SER A 193 3.83 -21.24 -5.02
CA SER A 193 3.17 -22.37 -4.36
C SER A 193 1.69 -22.06 -4.08
N LYS A 194 0.88 -23.10 -3.80
CA LYS A 194 -0.51 -22.98 -3.33
C LYS A 194 -0.62 -22.98 -1.80
N GLN A 195 0.49 -22.96 -1.09
CA GLN A 195 0.52 -23.07 0.36
C GLN A 195 0.22 -21.73 1.01
N GLN A 196 -0.66 -21.73 1.99
CA GLN A 196 -1.05 -20.58 2.81
C GLN A 196 -0.91 -20.92 4.29
N VAL A 197 -0.58 -19.93 5.10
CA VAL A 197 -0.42 -20.08 6.55
C VAL A 197 -1.11 -18.97 7.32
N PHE A 198 -1.51 -19.28 8.55
CA PHE A 198 -1.88 -18.31 9.58
C PHE A 198 -0.78 -18.18 10.61
N PHE A 199 -0.52 -16.97 11.05
CA PHE A 199 0.43 -16.64 12.09
C PHE A 199 -0.24 -16.41 13.44
N ASN A 200 0.26 -17.07 14.45
CA ASN A 200 -0.11 -16.81 15.84
C ASN A 200 0.92 -15.85 16.47
N ALA A 201 0.55 -14.59 16.60
CA ALA A 201 1.45 -13.56 17.12
C ALA A 201 1.83 -13.73 18.59
N ALA A 202 1.05 -14.47 19.39
CA ALA A 202 1.36 -14.72 20.81
C ALA A 202 2.42 -15.81 20.98
N THR A 203 2.41 -16.84 20.13
CA THR A 203 3.34 -17.99 20.21
C THR A 203 4.45 -17.93 19.15
N LEU A 204 4.38 -17.01 18.19
CA LEU A 204 5.27 -16.87 17.03
C LEU A 204 5.31 -18.18 16.20
N THR A 205 4.15 -18.80 15.99
CA THR A 205 4.04 -20.06 15.26
C THR A 205 3.07 -19.98 14.10
N TRP A 206 3.25 -20.86 13.12
CA TRP A 206 2.47 -20.94 11.91
C TRP A 206 1.55 -22.16 11.88
N THR A 207 0.40 -22.00 11.26
CA THR A 207 -0.55 -23.09 10.98
C THR A 207 -0.88 -23.10 9.49
N THR A 208 -0.72 -24.23 8.82
CA THR A 208 -1.09 -24.39 7.40
C THR A 208 -2.61 -24.33 7.25
N VAL A 209 -3.06 -23.54 6.28
CA VAL A 209 -4.47 -23.30 5.94
C VAL A 209 -4.61 -23.20 4.40
N GLY A 210 -5.80 -22.85 3.90
CA GLY A 210 -5.99 -22.46 2.51
C GLY A 210 -5.97 -23.65 1.55
N THR A 211 -7.00 -24.50 1.60
CA THR A 211 -7.19 -25.54 0.59
C THR A 211 -8.02 -25.02 -0.59
N GLY A 212 -7.83 -25.63 -1.77
CA GLY A 212 -8.64 -25.34 -2.96
C GLY A 212 -8.13 -24.23 -3.88
N LYS A 213 -6.97 -23.61 -3.60
CA LYS A 213 -6.33 -22.62 -4.50
C LYS A 213 -6.09 -23.22 -5.88
N ALA A 214 -6.51 -22.52 -6.92
CA ALA A 214 -6.49 -23.01 -8.30
C ALA A 214 -5.08 -22.95 -8.92
N ASP A 215 -4.32 -21.90 -8.68
CA ASP A 215 -2.93 -21.75 -9.14
C ASP A 215 -1.96 -21.42 -8.01
N ASN A 216 -0.71 -21.13 -8.31
CA ASN A 216 0.30 -20.76 -7.33
C ASN A 216 0.18 -19.28 -6.99
N PHE A 217 0.41 -18.94 -5.75
CA PHE A 217 0.68 -17.56 -5.36
C PHE A 217 1.99 -17.11 -6.03
N SER A 218 1.87 -16.17 -6.92
CA SER A 218 2.99 -15.61 -7.68
C SER A 218 2.54 -14.28 -8.23
N GLU A 219 3.10 -13.18 -7.78
CA GLU A 219 2.71 -11.81 -8.13
C GLU A 219 1.21 -11.52 -7.82
N GLU A 220 0.65 -12.14 -6.81
CA GLU A 220 -0.76 -11.97 -6.41
C GLU A 220 -0.86 -11.19 -5.11
N GLY A 221 -1.62 -10.11 -5.07
CA GLY A 221 -1.97 -9.40 -3.83
C GLY A 221 -3.17 -10.02 -3.11
N PHE A 222 -3.27 -9.83 -1.80
CA PHE A 222 -4.44 -10.16 -0.99
C PHE A 222 -5.24 -8.91 -0.63
N THR A 223 -6.50 -8.85 -1.06
CA THR A 223 -7.39 -7.74 -0.75
C THR A 223 -8.47 -8.16 0.24
N ASN A 224 -8.54 -7.47 1.39
CA ASN A 224 -9.63 -7.66 2.33
C ASN A 224 -10.95 -7.14 1.75
N LEU A 225 -11.99 -7.97 1.81
CA LEU A 225 -13.36 -7.60 1.43
C LEU A 225 -14.21 -7.21 2.65
N PRO A 226 -15.28 -6.43 2.46
CA PRO A 226 -16.33 -6.32 3.45
C PRO A 226 -16.83 -7.72 3.84
N GLY A 227 -16.92 -8.02 5.15
CA GLY A 227 -17.23 -9.37 5.63
C GLY A 227 -16.02 -10.25 5.88
N GLY A 228 -14.82 -9.81 5.47
CA GLY A 228 -13.54 -10.35 5.93
C GLY A 228 -12.92 -11.43 5.05
N ASN A 229 -13.56 -11.87 3.98
CA ASN A 229 -12.91 -12.76 3.02
C ASN A 229 -11.79 -12.02 2.28
N LEU A 230 -10.82 -12.77 1.71
CA LEU A 230 -9.78 -12.21 0.87
C LEU A 230 -10.12 -12.44 -0.61
N LEU A 231 -9.82 -11.46 -1.43
CA LEU A 231 -9.86 -11.54 -2.89
C LEU A 231 -8.44 -11.55 -3.43
N THR A 232 -8.20 -12.35 -4.47
CA THR A 232 -6.98 -12.30 -5.29
C THR A 232 -7.33 -12.51 -6.76
N VAL A 233 -6.43 -12.06 -7.65
CA VAL A 233 -6.50 -12.32 -9.09
C VAL A 233 -5.37 -13.25 -9.45
N ASP A 234 -5.70 -14.38 -10.10
CA ASP A 234 -4.72 -15.38 -10.50
C ASP A 234 -3.81 -14.81 -11.60
N THR A 235 -2.52 -14.77 -11.38
CA THR A 235 -1.56 -14.28 -12.38
C THR A 235 -1.22 -15.34 -13.41
N GLY A 236 -1.24 -16.61 -13.05
CA GLY A 236 -0.96 -17.75 -13.91
C GLY A 236 -2.18 -18.33 -14.66
N ASN A 237 -3.41 -17.90 -14.33
CA ASN A 237 -4.66 -18.52 -14.80
C ASN A 237 -5.60 -17.57 -15.57
N GLY A 238 -5.05 -16.76 -16.44
CA GLY A 238 -5.82 -15.95 -17.40
C GLY A 238 -6.62 -14.82 -16.75
N THR A 239 -7.97 -14.93 -16.79
CA THR A 239 -8.88 -13.95 -16.18
C THR A 239 -9.53 -14.50 -14.90
N ASN A 240 -9.05 -15.59 -14.35
CA ASN A 240 -9.61 -16.15 -13.12
C ASN A 240 -9.29 -15.26 -11.91
N SER A 241 -10.17 -15.30 -10.93
CA SER A 241 -9.97 -14.69 -9.61
C SER A 241 -10.49 -15.65 -8.55
N GLU A 242 -9.95 -15.54 -7.35
CA GLU A 242 -10.29 -16.41 -6.25
C GLU A 242 -10.62 -15.64 -4.98
N GLN A 243 -11.44 -16.26 -4.15
CA GLN A 243 -11.80 -15.75 -2.85
C GLN A 243 -11.47 -16.78 -1.77
N PHE A 244 -10.76 -16.35 -0.74
CA PHE A 244 -10.54 -17.13 0.46
C PHE A 244 -11.65 -16.88 1.47
N ASN A 245 -12.36 -17.93 1.85
CA ASN A 245 -13.38 -17.86 2.88
C ASN A 245 -12.74 -18.10 4.25
N ILE A 246 -12.72 -17.07 5.09
CA ILE A 246 -12.07 -17.10 6.42
C ILE A 246 -12.76 -18.01 7.43
N THR A 247 -14.01 -18.42 7.18
CA THR A 247 -14.75 -19.34 8.07
C THR A 247 -14.44 -20.80 7.77
N THR A 248 -14.34 -21.14 6.47
CA THR A 248 -14.07 -22.52 6.03
C THR A 248 -12.60 -22.79 5.77
N ASN A 249 -11.77 -21.74 5.70
CA ASN A 249 -10.36 -21.79 5.31
C ASN A 249 -10.14 -22.40 3.91
N GLN A 250 -11.04 -22.09 2.98
CA GLN A 250 -11.00 -22.62 1.62
C GLN A 250 -11.01 -21.51 0.60
N TRP A 251 -10.25 -21.73 -0.49
CA TRP A 251 -10.29 -20.96 -1.71
C TRP A 251 -11.40 -21.47 -2.63
N SER A 252 -12.01 -20.58 -3.35
CA SER A 252 -12.97 -20.86 -4.41
C SER A 252 -12.92 -19.75 -5.45
N THR A 253 -13.37 -20.03 -6.66
CA THR A 253 -13.43 -18.99 -7.69
C THR A 253 -14.29 -17.81 -7.25
N ALA A 254 -13.81 -16.59 -7.51
CA ALA A 254 -14.56 -15.34 -7.40
C ALA A 254 -15.06 -14.84 -8.78
N GLY A 255 -14.92 -15.68 -9.80
CA GLY A 255 -15.34 -15.38 -11.17
C GLY A 255 -14.20 -14.90 -12.07
N SER A 256 -14.60 -14.43 -13.26
CA SER A 256 -13.65 -13.89 -14.25
C SER A 256 -13.55 -12.38 -14.11
N THR A 257 -12.33 -11.85 -14.14
CA THR A 257 -12.04 -10.40 -14.22
C THR A 257 -12.53 -9.77 -15.54
N VAL A 258 -13.07 -10.56 -16.45
CA VAL A 258 -13.58 -10.21 -17.79
C VAL A 258 -12.46 -9.82 -18.76
N VAL A 259 -11.50 -9.02 -18.31
CA VAL A 259 -10.30 -8.66 -19.06
C VAL A 259 -9.09 -9.27 -18.37
N GLN A 260 -8.04 -9.56 -19.14
CA GLN A 260 -6.77 -9.98 -18.58
C GLN A 260 -6.13 -8.81 -17.84
N LEU A 261 -5.62 -9.04 -16.64
CA LEU A 261 -4.93 -8.03 -15.83
C LEU A 261 -3.42 -8.30 -15.76
N PRO A 262 -2.97 -9.54 -15.47
CA PRO A 262 -1.53 -9.80 -15.41
C PRO A 262 -0.85 -9.66 -16.77
N ASP A 263 0.37 -9.15 -16.81
CA ASP A 263 1.23 -9.27 -17.97
C ASP A 263 1.65 -10.73 -18.16
N ARG A 264 1.53 -11.26 -19.38
CA ARG A 264 1.87 -12.66 -19.66
C ARG A 264 3.37 -12.94 -19.70
N GLY A 265 4.17 -11.90 -19.84
CA GLY A 265 5.62 -12.03 -19.96
C GLY A 265 6.32 -12.09 -18.61
N SER A 266 5.87 -11.25 -17.69
CA SER A 266 6.43 -11.12 -16.35
C SER A 266 5.55 -11.77 -15.27
N PHE A 267 4.25 -11.94 -15.51
CA PHE A 267 3.19 -12.29 -14.55
C PHE A 267 2.81 -11.15 -13.59
N GLU A 268 3.42 -9.99 -13.75
CA GLU A 268 3.14 -8.82 -12.90
C GLU A 268 1.70 -8.37 -13.01
N ILE A 269 1.20 -7.87 -11.89
CA ILE A 269 -0.11 -7.22 -11.74
C ILE A 269 0.06 -5.99 -10.84
N GLY A 270 -0.88 -5.07 -10.91
CA GLY A 270 -0.94 -3.95 -9.96
C GLY A 270 -1.79 -4.28 -8.74
N PRO A 271 -1.86 -3.37 -7.76
CA PRO A 271 -2.59 -3.57 -6.53
C PRO A 271 -4.10 -3.57 -6.73
N ALA A 272 -4.81 -4.03 -5.71
CA ALA A 272 -6.26 -3.98 -5.64
C ALA A 272 -6.72 -3.08 -4.48
N ILE A 273 -7.54 -2.09 -4.76
CA ILE A 273 -8.03 -1.11 -3.78
C ILE A 273 -9.53 -1.24 -3.57
N GLN A 274 -9.92 -1.62 -2.35
CA GLN A 274 -11.31 -1.51 -1.89
C GLN A 274 -11.69 -0.03 -1.77
N ARG A 275 -12.81 0.35 -2.43
CA ARG A 275 -13.35 1.71 -2.38
C ARG A 275 -14.53 1.82 -1.40
N PRO A 276 -14.84 3.04 -0.90
CA PRO A 276 -15.94 3.24 0.05
C PRO A 276 -17.34 2.87 -0.47
N ASP A 277 -17.51 2.76 -1.79
CA ASP A 277 -18.77 2.35 -2.42
C ASP A 277 -18.98 0.82 -2.41
N GLY A 278 -18.04 0.04 -1.88
CA GLY A 278 -18.08 -1.42 -1.79
C GLY A 278 -17.54 -2.13 -3.03
N THR A 279 -16.93 -1.38 -3.97
CA THR A 279 -16.21 -1.94 -5.11
C THR A 279 -14.73 -2.10 -4.83
N VAL A 280 -14.09 -3.06 -5.48
CA VAL A 280 -12.62 -3.22 -5.51
C VAL A 280 -12.16 -2.98 -6.93
N VAL A 281 -11.32 -1.98 -7.15
CA VAL A 281 -10.62 -1.83 -8.42
C VAL A 281 -9.32 -2.62 -8.35
N VAL A 282 -9.03 -3.39 -9.41
CA VAL A 282 -7.76 -4.09 -9.61
C VAL A 282 -7.09 -3.51 -10.83
N PHE A 283 -5.86 -3.08 -10.67
CA PHE A 283 -5.04 -2.50 -11.74
C PHE A 283 -4.18 -3.59 -12.38
N GLY A 284 -4.03 -3.54 -13.69
CA GLY A 284 -3.24 -4.54 -14.42
C GLY A 284 -1.75 -4.21 -14.52
N GLY A 285 -0.92 -5.23 -14.69
CA GLY A 285 0.43 -5.12 -15.25
C GLY A 285 0.42 -4.90 -16.77
N ILE A 286 -0.76 -4.66 -17.33
CA ILE A 286 -1.08 -4.18 -18.68
C ILE A 286 -2.14 -3.08 -18.53
N PRO A 287 -2.46 -2.28 -19.58
CA PRO A 287 -3.33 -1.10 -19.42
C PRO A 287 -4.72 -1.36 -18.83
N HIS A 288 -5.20 -2.60 -18.84
CA HIS A 288 -6.55 -2.94 -18.40
C HIS A 288 -6.74 -2.84 -16.89
N THR A 289 -7.95 -2.49 -16.49
CA THR A 289 -8.41 -2.55 -15.09
C THR A 289 -9.72 -3.34 -15.02
N SER A 290 -10.03 -3.87 -13.85
CA SER A 290 -11.30 -4.53 -13.59
C SER A 290 -11.87 -4.15 -12.24
N VAL A 291 -13.19 -4.14 -12.11
CA VAL A 291 -13.88 -3.74 -10.89
C VAL A 291 -14.73 -4.91 -10.38
N TYR A 292 -14.44 -5.32 -9.16
CA TYR A 292 -15.22 -6.34 -8.43
C TYR A 292 -16.23 -5.67 -7.52
N ASN A 293 -17.49 -6.08 -7.61
CA ASN A 293 -18.51 -5.66 -6.66
C ASN A 293 -18.62 -6.70 -5.54
N ALA A 294 -18.17 -6.36 -4.35
CA ALA A 294 -18.13 -7.28 -3.20
C ALA A 294 -19.53 -7.70 -2.70
N THR A 295 -20.58 -6.93 -3.03
CA THR A 295 -21.97 -7.26 -2.65
C THR A 295 -22.58 -8.30 -3.58
N THR A 296 -22.35 -8.20 -4.89
CA THR A 296 -22.93 -9.10 -5.89
C THR A 296 -22.02 -10.26 -6.27
N GLY A 297 -20.71 -10.17 -5.92
CA GLY A 297 -19.72 -11.15 -6.33
C GLY A 297 -19.43 -11.14 -7.84
N THR A 298 -19.56 -9.99 -8.50
CA THR A 298 -19.43 -9.89 -9.96
C THR A 298 -18.36 -8.91 -10.39
N TRP A 299 -17.72 -9.21 -11.52
CA TRP A 299 -16.72 -8.37 -12.16
C TRP A 299 -17.29 -7.58 -13.34
N THR A 300 -16.75 -6.40 -13.55
CA THR A 300 -16.96 -5.58 -14.75
C THR A 300 -15.64 -5.00 -15.21
N PRO A 301 -15.39 -4.83 -16.53
CA PRO A 301 -14.23 -4.10 -17.01
C PRO A 301 -14.23 -2.68 -16.45
N GLY A 302 -13.08 -2.21 -16.01
CA GLY A 302 -12.83 -0.80 -15.72
C GLY A 302 -12.31 -0.07 -16.97
N PRO A 303 -12.01 1.22 -16.87
CA PRO A 303 -11.33 1.96 -17.95
C PRO A 303 -9.88 1.53 -18.07
N ASP A 304 -9.36 1.56 -19.29
CA ASP A 304 -7.92 1.37 -19.52
C ASP A 304 -7.11 2.59 -19.05
N PHE A 305 -5.90 2.36 -18.61
CA PHE A 305 -4.96 3.46 -18.35
C PHE A 305 -4.68 4.24 -19.65
N PRO A 306 -4.66 5.58 -19.58
CA PRO A 306 -4.29 6.41 -20.70
C PRO A 306 -2.89 6.11 -21.24
N ASP A 307 -2.70 6.29 -22.54
CA ASP A 307 -1.39 6.24 -23.23
C ASP A 307 -0.63 4.90 -23.05
N GLY A 308 -1.36 3.81 -22.78
CA GLY A 308 -0.76 2.49 -22.62
C GLY A 308 0.02 2.31 -21.33
N ASN A 309 -0.21 3.16 -20.33
CA ASN A 309 0.35 2.95 -18.99
C ASN A 309 -0.23 1.72 -18.32
N ASP A 310 0.52 1.14 -17.39
CA ASP A 310 0.13 0.01 -16.53
C ASP A 310 0.70 0.20 -15.12
N MET A 311 0.32 -0.70 -14.21
CA MET A 311 0.77 -0.66 -12.82
C MET A 311 1.48 -1.95 -12.40
N ALA A 312 2.26 -2.57 -13.30
CA ALA A 312 3.10 -3.69 -12.90
C ALA A 312 3.90 -3.32 -11.63
N ASP A 313 3.63 -3.99 -10.51
CA ASP A 313 4.15 -3.71 -9.17
C ASP A 313 4.04 -2.24 -8.71
N GLY A 314 3.13 -1.49 -9.27
CA GLY A 314 2.97 -0.10 -8.88
C GLY A 314 2.18 0.06 -7.59
N PRO A 315 2.38 1.16 -6.85
CA PRO A 315 1.59 1.44 -5.67
C PRO A 315 0.30 2.18 -6.01
N ALA A 316 -0.75 1.92 -5.24
CA ALA A 316 -1.97 2.73 -5.22
C ALA A 316 -2.36 3.11 -3.79
N SER A 317 -3.03 4.25 -3.64
CA SER A 317 -3.55 4.71 -2.35
C SER A 317 -4.93 5.30 -2.50
N LEU A 318 -5.87 4.86 -1.65
CA LEU A 318 -7.16 5.52 -1.50
C LEU A 318 -6.96 6.95 -0.99
N LEU A 319 -7.70 7.89 -1.56
CA LEU A 319 -7.80 9.25 -1.05
C LEU A 319 -9.07 9.41 -0.19
N PRO A 320 -9.10 10.36 0.76
CA PRO A 320 -10.26 10.52 1.64
C PRO A 320 -11.58 10.81 0.92
N ASP A 321 -11.53 11.33 -0.31
CA ASP A 321 -12.69 11.58 -1.16
C ASP A 321 -13.22 10.34 -1.90
N GLY A 322 -12.56 9.18 -1.72
CA GLY A 322 -12.93 7.90 -2.33
C GLY A 322 -12.36 7.66 -3.74
N THR A 323 -11.55 8.58 -4.25
CA THR A 323 -10.74 8.38 -5.45
C THR A 323 -9.45 7.63 -5.10
N VAL A 324 -8.72 7.14 -6.10
CA VAL A 324 -7.48 6.37 -5.91
C VAL A 324 -6.33 7.06 -6.63
N LEU A 325 -5.27 7.36 -5.90
CA LEU A 325 -4.00 7.82 -6.45
C LEU A 325 -3.18 6.61 -6.90
N CYS A 326 -2.79 6.59 -8.18
CA CYS A 326 -2.06 5.52 -8.84
C CYS A 326 -0.71 6.04 -9.35
N PHE A 327 0.35 5.23 -9.27
CA PHE A 327 1.63 5.51 -9.90
C PHE A 327 1.93 4.45 -10.95
N ALA A 328 1.86 4.83 -12.23
CA ALA A 328 1.88 3.95 -13.38
C ALA A 328 3.09 4.20 -14.29
N SER A 329 3.39 3.24 -15.16
CA SER A 329 4.48 3.27 -16.15
C SER A 329 3.95 3.05 -17.56
N PRO A 330 4.63 3.52 -18.63
CA PRO A 330 4.23 3.28 -20.02
C PRO A 330 4.71 1.87 -20.49
N GLY A 331 4.21 0.81 -19.85
CA GLY A 331 4.61 -0.58 -20.01
C GLY A 331 5.42 -1.09 -18.82
N VAL A 332 5.44 -2.42 -18.67
CA VAL A 332 6.08 -3.10 -17.53
C VAL A 332 7.49 -2.57 -17.30
N PHE A 333 7.70 -1.97 -16.14
CA PHE A 333 8.97 -1.40 -15.66
C PHE A 333 9.63 -0.35 -16.59
N GLN A 334 8.83 0.31 -17.43
CA GLN A 334 9.34 1.38 -18.30
C GLN A 334 9.25 2.75 -17.61
N ARG A 335 10.02 3.72 -18.10
CA ARG A 335 10.00 5.11 -17.65
C ARG A 335 9.34 5.97 -18.72
N PRO A 336 8.78 7.11 -18.36
CA PRO A 336 8.68 7.74 -17.03
C PRO A 336 7.49 7.20 -16.22
N GLY A 337 7.60 7.22 -14.89
CA GLY A 337 6.45 7.05 -14.02
C GLY A 337 5.50 8.26 -14.09
N THR A 338 4.20 8.01 -14.02
CA THR A 338 3.15 9.01 -14.11
C THR A 338 2.08 8.78 -13.06
N PHE A 339 1.64 9.84 -12.39
CA PHE A 339 0.55 9.75 -11.42
C PHE A 339 -0.79 9.96 -12.09
N PHE A 340 -1.78 9.16 -11.68
CA PHE A 340 -3.17 9.28 -12.09
C PHE A 340 -4.11 9.26 -10.88
N ILE A 341 -5.26 9.91 -11.02
CA ILE A 341 -6.40 9.75 -10.11
C ILE A 341 -7.45 8.93 -10.83
N PHE A 342 -7.86 7.82 -10.22
CA PHE A 342 -9.00 7.00 -10.63
C PHE A 342 -10.22 7.38 -9.80
N ASP A 343 -11.30 7.82 -10.45
CA ASP A 343 -12.54 8.25 -9.77
C ASP A 343 -13.62 7.15 -9.68
N GLY A 344 -13.35 5.98 -10.25
CA GLY A 344 -14.28 4.86 -10.38
C GLY A 344 -14.75 4.62 -11.80
N THR A 345 -14.55 5.58 -12.69
CA THR A 345 -15.01 5.54 -14.09
C THR A 345 -13.96 6.01 -15.08
N THR A 346 -13.06 6.91 -14.67
CA THR A 346 -12.05 7.51 -15.54
C THR A 346 -10.73 7.70 -14.80
N PHE A 347 -9.65 7.84 -15.58
CA PHE A 347 -8.35 8.29 -15.11
C PHE A 347 -8.12 9.75 -15.48
N THR A 348 -7.68 10.55 -14.52
CA THR A 348 -7.20 11.91 -14.74
C THR A 348 -5.73 11.97 -14.35
N GLN A 349 -4.86 12.47 -15.22
CA GLN A 349 -3.46 12.64 -14.88
C GLN A 349 -3.31 13.63 -13.72
N ALA A 350 -2.59 13.23 -12.67
CA ALA A 350 -2.27 14.06 -11.53
C ALA A 350 -0.93 14.81 -11.74
N PRO A 351 -0.66 15.88 -10.97
CA PRO A 351 0.68 16.45 -10.88
C PRO A 351 1.71 15.37 -10.50
N SER A 352 2.94 15.52 -10.96
CA SER A 352 4.03 14.57 -10.68
C SER A 352 4.93 15.03 -9.54
N THR A 353 5.54 14.09 -8.81
CA THR A 353 6.66 14.35 -7.91
C THR A 353 7.90 14.77 -8.72
N GLN A 354 8.89 15.33 -8.03
CA GLN A 354 10.14 15.75 -8.68
C GLN A 354 10.88 14.59 -9.35
N SER A 355 10.82 13.39 -8.76
CA SER A 355 11.55 12.20 -9.23
C SER A 355 10.79 11.33 -10.23
N ALA A 356 9.48 11.45 -10.35
CA ALA A 356 8.61 10.54 -11.11
C ALA A 356 9.10 10.24 -12.53
N ALA A 357 9.59 11.27 -13.25
CA ALA A 357 10.10 11.12 -14.61
C ALA A 357 11.32 10.17 -14.74
N THR A 358 11.99 9.86 -13.65
CA THR A 358 13.17 8.97 -13.62
C THR A 358 12.87 7.59 -13.05
N LEU A 359 11.64 7.37 -12.62
CA LEU A 359 11.18 6.14 -11.97
C LEU A 359 10.29 5.30 -12.88
N THR A 360 10.15 4.05 -12.51
CA THR A 360 9.12 3.13 -13.00
C THR A 360 8.11 2.86 -11.90
N SER A 361 6.94 2.28 -12.21
CA SER A 361 5.85 2.02 -11.24
C SER A 361 6.34 1.32 -9.96
N TYR A 362 7.10 0.22 -10.09
CA TYR A 362 7.55 -0.59 -8.96
C TYR A 362 8.52 0.12 -8.00
N GLN A 363 9.11 1.25 -8.43
CA GLN A 363 10.01 2.04 -7.59
C GLN A 363 9.30 3.05 -6.69
N GLY A 364 7.98 3.20 -6.82
CA GLY A 364 7.17 4.04 -5.95
C GLY A 364 6.66 3.28 -4.72
N ARG A 365 6.38 4.02 -3.65
CA ARG A 365 5.59 3.56 -2.49
C ARG A 365 4.63 4.66 -2.10
N LEU A 366 3.38 4.31 -1.79
CA LEU A 366 2.35 5.25 -1.37
C LEU A 366 1.74 4.79 -0.05
N LEU A 367 1.61 5.69 0.91
CA LEU A 367 1.02 5.40 2.22
C LEU A 367 0.02 6.48 2.62
N LEU A 368 -1.23 6.08 2.89
CA LEU A 368 -2.27 6.98 3.38
C LEU A 368 -2.04 7.34 4.85
N LEU A 369 -1.88 8.63 5.12
CA LEU A 369 -1.59 9.16 6.44
C LEU A 369 -2.86 9.54 7.23
N PRO A 370 -2.78 9.67 8.56
CA PRO A 370 -3.90 10.11 9.39
C PRO A 370 -4.38 11.54 9.10
N THR A 371 -3.58 12.35 8.41
CA THR A 371 -3.94 13.70 7.95
C THR A 371 -4.83 13.68 6.71
N GLY A 372 -4.96 12.52 6.05
CA GLY A 372 -5.63 12.38 4.76
C GLY A 372 -4.73 12.64 3.55
N GLU A 373 -3.47 13.02 3.80
CA GLU A 373 -2.43 13.12 2.78
C GLU A 373 -1.87 11.74 2.45
N VAL A 374 -1.29 11.59 1.27
CA VAL A 374 -0.55 10.37 0.89
C VAL A 374 0.94 10.67 0.89
N LEU A 375 1.70 9.91 1.66
CA LEU A 375 3.16 9.93 1.65
C LEU A 375 3.65 9.12 0.45
N SER A 376 4.45 9.74 -0.40
CA SER A 376 5.17 9.10 -1.51
C SER A 376 6.63 8.94 -1.15
N LEU A 377 7.17 7.74 -1.36
CA LEU A 377 8.58 7.39 -1.16
C LEU A 377 9.13 6.73 -2.42
N VAL A 378 10.44 6.78 -2.57
CA VAL A 378 11.18 6.17 -3.69
C VAL A 378 12.01 5.01 -3.19
N ALA A 379 11.83 3.84 -3.79
CA ALA A 379 12.50 2.58 -3.48
C ALA A 379 13.40 2.12 -4.65
N ASP A 380 14.34 2.97 -5.07
CA ASP A 380 15.28 2.67 -6.18
C ASP A 380 16.74 2.50 -5.71
N GLY A 381 16.99 2.63 -4.41
CA GLY A 381 18.33 2.57 -3.80
C GLY A 381 19.27 3.71 -4.15
N ARG A 382 18.76 4.82 -4.72
CA ARG A 382 19.58 5.95 -5.20
C ARG A 382 18.95 7.31 -4.86
N THR A 383 17.66 7.45 -5.12
CA THR A 383 16.94 8.73 -5.03
C THR A 383 16.44 8.92 -3.61
N ILE A 384 16.60 10.13 -3.11
CA ILE A 384 15.96 10.59 -1.87
C ILE A 384 14.93 11.62 -2.26
N ASP A 385 13.67 11.22 -2.25
CA ASP A 385 12.55 12.09 -2.59
C ASP A 385 11.31 11.60 -1.86
N VAL A 386 10.93 12.32 -0.80
CA VAL A 386 9.75 12.01 0.00
C VAL A 386 8.83 13.20 -0.03
N GLU A 387 7.63 13.01 -0.58
CA GLU A 387 6.65 14.06 -0.79
C GLU A 387 5.27 13.68 -0.23
N LEU A 388 4.47 14.67 0.06
CA LEU A 388 3.07 14.53 0.47
C LEU A 388 2.15 14.97 -0.67
N TYR A 389 1.19 14.12 -1.03
CA TYR A 389 0.09 14.47 -1.91
C TYR A 389 -1.12 14.91 -1.09
N THR A 390 -1.62 16.10 -1.38
CA THR A 390 -2.87 16.61 -0.81
C THR A 390 -3.92 16.68 -1.91
N SER A 391 -4.98 15.86 -1.80
CA SER A 391 -6.14 15.91 -2.71
C SER A 391 -6.95 17.19 -2.53
N THR A 392 -7.59 17.66 -3.59
CA THR A 392 -8.59 18.73 -3.52
C THR A 392 -9.97 18.24 -3.09
N GLY A 393 -10.19 16.92 -3.14
CA GLY A 393 -11.45 16.27 -2.77
C GLY A 393 -11.71 16.28 -1.26
N GLN A 394 -12.97 16.09 -0.87
CA GLN A 394 -13.37 16.06 0.54
C GLN A 394 -14.07 14.74 0.87
N PRO A 395 -13.84 14.15 2.06
CA PRO A 395 -14.49 12.93 2.46
C PRO A 395 -16.00 13.11 2.67
N GLN A 396 -16.77 12.07 2.40
CA GLN A 396 -18.17 12.05 2.82
C GLN A 396 -18.29 11.83 4.33
N ALA A 397 -19.17 12.57 4.98
CA ALA A 397 -19.36 12.48 6.43
C ALA A 397 -19.80 11.08 6.91
N ALA A 398 -20.44 10.31 6.03
CA ALA A 398 -20.87 8.94 6.32
C ALA A 398 -19.69 7.93 6.43
N TRP A 399 -18.53 8.27 5.90
CA TRP A 399 -17.34 7.41 5.94
C TRP A 399 -16.52 7.55 7.22
N ALA A 400 -16.78 8.63 7.97
CA ALA A 400 -16.05 8.91 9.20
C ALA A 400 -16.38 7.90 10.31
N PRO A 401 -15.38 7.51 11.13
CA PRO A 401 -15.62 6.77 12.35
C PRO A 401 -16.57 7.50 13.30
N THR A 402 -17.28 6.76 14.16
CA THR A 402 -18.15 7.33 15.17
C THR A 402 -17.79 6.81 16.56
N ILE A 403 -17.42 7.69 17.47
CA ILE A 403 -17.13 7.33 18.87
C ILE A 403 -18.45 7.20 19.64
N THR A 404 -18.73 6.00 20.18
CA THR A 404 -19.88 5.72 21.04
C THR A 404 -19.52 5.83 22.53
N ALA A 405 -18.32 5.38 22.91
CA ALA A 405 -17.86 5.42 24.29
C ALA A 405 -16.37 5.74 24.40
N VAL A 406 -16.02 6.65 25.32
CA VAL A 406 -14.65 6.95 25.77
C VAL A 406 -14.69 7.61 27.15
N SER A 407 -13.64 7.38 27.97
CA SER A 407 -13.49 8.05 29.26
C SER A 407 -13.31 9.57 29.09
N LYS A 408 -14.01 10.37 29.88
CA LYS A 408 -13.89 11.84 29.86
C LYS A 408 -12.62 12.35 30.56
N ASN A 409 -12.06 11.57 31.50
CA ASN A 409 -10.87 11.92 32.24
C ASN A 409 -9.78 10.91 31.93
N LEU A 410 -8.68 11.38 31.37
CA LEU A 410 -7.55 10.57 30.96
C LEU A 410 -6.31 11.00 31.74
N ARG A 411 -5.56 10.03 32.24
CA ARG A 411 -4.28 10.26 32.89
C ARG A 411 -3.16 9.97 31.86
N ARG A 412 -2.19 10.84 31.79
CA ARG A 412 -0.97 10.60 31.00
C ARG A 412 -0.25 9.34 31.47
N GLY A 413 0.19 8.51 30.56
CA GLY A 413 0.76 7.18 30.84
C GLY A 413 -0.30 6.12 31.22
N GLY A 414 -1.60 6.43 31.14
CA GLY A 414 -2.67 5.47 31.38
C GLY A 414 -3.20 4.86 30.09
N SER A 415 -3.68 3.61 30.18
CA SER A 415 -4.36 2.90 29.10
C SER A 415 -5.87 2.96 29.28
N TYR A 416 -6.59 3.15 28.15
CA TYR A 416 -8.05 3.30 28.13
C TYR A 416 -8.64 2.60 26.92
N GLN A 417 -9.88 2.14 27.04
CA GLN A 417 -10.63 1.66 25.89
C GLN A 417 -11.47 2.77 25.26
N ILE A 418 -11.56 2.76 23.94
CA ILE A 418 -12.46 3.55 23.13
C ILE A 418 -13.27 2.64 22.24
N SER A 419 -14.57 2.91 22.06
CA SER A 419 -15.46 2.08 21.25
C SER A 419 -16.27 2.95 20.29
N GLY A 420 -16.63 2.36 19.15
CA GLY A 420 -17.41 3.05 18.14
C GLY A 420 -17.64 2.21 16.88
N THR A 421 -18.09 2.85 15.83
CA THR A 421 -18.37 2.22 14.55
C THR A 421 -17.39 2.72 13.49
N GLN A 422 -17.11 1.91 12.48
CA GLN A 422 -16.20 2.21 11.37
C GLN A 422 -14.76 2.59 11.81
N PHE A 423 -14.28 2.07 12.93
CA PHE A 423 -12.95 2.42 13.46
C PHE A 423 -11.82 1.96 12.53
N ASN A 424 -12.07 0.95 11.71
CA ASN A 424 -11.11 0.39 10.76
C ASN A 424 -11.26 0.97 9.34
N GLY A 425 -12.14 1.98 9.19
CA GLY A 425 -12.41 2.56 7.87
C GLY A 425 -13.20 1.64 6.94
N LEU A 426 -13.24 2.02 5.68
CA LEU A 426 -13.96 1.32 4.61
C LEU A 426 -13.02 0.59 3.64
N SER A 427 -11.70 0.72 3.85
CA SER A 427 -10.65 0.20 2.97
C SER A 427 -9.40 -0.14 3.78
N CYS A 428 -8.52 -0.97 3.25
CA CYS A 428 -7.14 -1.09 3.75
C CYS A 428 -6.36 0.21 3.55
N GLY A 429 -6.68 0.99 2.53
CA GLY A 429 -6.18 2.34 2.32
C GLY A 429 -5.13 2.45 1.24
N ALA A 430 -4.02 1.75 1.32
CA ALA A 430 -2.99 1.72 0.30
C ALA A 430 -2.47 0.30 0.10
N ASP A 431 -1.91 0.03 -1.06
CA ASP A 431 -1.33 -1.26 -1.39
C ASP A 431 -0.22 -1.09 -2.43
N TYR A 432 0.61 -2.09 -2.56
CA TYR A 432 1.70 -2.17 -3.52
C TYR A 432 1.77 -3.58 -4.06
N GLY A 433 1.65 -3.75 -5.39
CA GLY A 433 1.79 -5.03 -6.04
C GLY A 433 1.19 -6.19 -5.26
N ASP A 434 2.00 -7.16 -4.92
CA ASP A 434 1.62 -8.43 -4.31
C ASP A 434 2.09 -8.60 -2.84
N ASP A 435 3.22 -8.05 -2.45
CA ASP A 435 3.91 -8.39 -1.21
C ASP A 435 3.63 -7.44 -0.03
N ALA A 436 3.72 -6.14 -0.24
CA ALA A 436 3.67 -5.17 0.83
C ALA A 436 2.25 -4.62 1.04
N THR A 437 1.63 -4.92 2.16
CA THR A 437 0.41 -4.23 2.57
C THR A 437 0.73 -2.94 3.30
N MET A 438 0.59 -1.81 2.65
CA MET A 438 0.68 -0.49 3.29
C MET A 438 -0.66 -0.09 3.91
N ALA A 439 -1.32 -1.06 4.54
CA ALA A 439 -2.64 -0.93 5.09
C ALA A 439 -2.68 0.05 6.27
N SER A 440 -3.78 0.80 6.35
CA SER A 440 -4.07 1.77 7.43
C SER A 440 -5.47 1.58 8.01
N ASN A 441 -5.99 0.35 7.99
CA ASN A 441 -7.35 -0.02 8.41
C ASN A 441 -7.44 -0.39 9.89
N TYR A 442 -6.79 0.36 10.75
CA TYR A 442 -6.90 0.26 12.20
C TYR A 442 -7.12 1.65 12.81
N PRO A 443 -7.80 1.73 13.99
CA PRO A 443 -8.11 3.01 14.60
C PRO A 443 -6.86 3.72 15.10
N LEU A 444 -6.66 4.97 14.68
CA LEU A 444 -5.69 5.87 15.29
C LEU A 444 -6.41 6.83 16.23
N VAL A 445 -5.90 6.99 17.43
CA VAL A 445 -6.48 7.90 18.43
C VAL A 445 -5.68 9.20 18.46
N ARG A 446 -6.27 10.27 17.90
CA ARG A 446 -5.72 11.62 17.90
C ARG A 446 -6.25 12.42 19.07
N ILE A 447 -5.35 12.97 19.87
CA ILE A 447 -5.67 13.87 20.99
C ILE A 447 -5.13 15.26 20.63
N THR A 448 -6.01 16.28 20.73
CA THR A 448 -5.64 17.67 20.46
C THR A 448 -5.88 18.49 21.71
N ASN A 449 -4.84 19.16 22.25
CA ASN A 449 -4.98 20.08 23.37
C ASN A 449 -5.73 21.33 22.90
N THR A 450 -6.76 21.74 23.65
CA THR A 450 -7.62 22.84 23.23
C THR A 450 -6.95 24.21 23.34
N ALA A 451 -5.98 24.37 24.26
CA ALA A 451 -5.32 25.66 24.51
C ALA A 451 -4.16 25.91 23.51
N SER A 452 -3.31 24.91 23.27
CA SER A 452 -2.13 25.02 22.41
C SER A 452 -2.41 24.64 20.94
N GLY A 453 -3.43 23.82 20.70
CA GLY A 453 -3.65 23.19 19.40
C GLY A 453 -2.73 22.00 19.13
N HIS A 454 -1.83 21.66 20.05
CA HIS A 454 -0.91 20.55 19.86
C HIS A 454 -1.62 19.21 19.76
N VAL A 455 -1.15 18.39 18.85
CA VAL A 455 -1.67 17.07 18.50
C VAL A 455 -0.68 15.99 18.95
N VAL A 456 -1.20 14.92 19.54
CA VAL A 456 -0.49 13.69 19.74
C VAL A 456 -1.37 12.52 19.30
N TYR A 457 -0.75 11.47 18.73
CA TYR A 457 -1.41 10.21 18.50
C TYR A 457 -1.08 9.28 19.68
N ALA A 458 -2.13 8.75 20.30
CA ALA A 458 -2.01 7.75 21.34
C ALA A 458 -1.91 6.38 20.68
N ARG A 459 -0.86 5.61 21.01
CA ARG A 459 -0.68 4.26 20.49
C ARG A 459 -1.92 3.43 20.74
N THR A 460 -2.47 2.82 19.71
CA THR A 460 -3.59 1.89 19.83
C THR A 460 -3.12 0.44 19.70
N HIS A 461 -3.84 -0.48 20.35
CA HIS A 461 -3.53 -1.91 20.37
C HIS A 461 -4.74 -2.73 20.83
N ASP A 462 -4.64 -4.05 20.74
CA ASP A 462 -5.71 -4.98 21.11
C ASP A 462 -7.04 -4.61 20.43
N HIS A 463 -6.96 -4.41 19.12
CA HIS A 463 -8.14 -4.10 18.31
C HIS A 463 -9.13 -5.28 18.36
N SER A 464 -10.39 -5.00 18.66
CA SER A 464 -11.43 -6.04 18.66
C SER A 464 -11.75 -6.55 17.26
N SER A 465 -11.31 -5.86 16.21
CA SER A 465 -11.42 -6.26 14.82
C SER A 465 -10.37 -5.52 13.99
N MET A 466 -9.85 -6.19 12.95
CA MET A 466 -9.04 -5.61 11.87
C MET A 466 -9.82 -5.56 10.54
N GLY A 467 -11.11 -5.92 10.56
CA GLY A 467 -11.96 -5.94 9.36
C GLY A 467 -12.36 -4.53 8.92
N ILE A 468 -12.37 -4.32 7.61
CA ILE A 468 -12.86 -3.09 6.99
C ILE A 468 -14.39 -3.07 6.87
N ALA A 469 -14.96 -1.90 6.64
CA ALA A 469 -16.39 -1.69 6.31
C ALA A 469 -17.33 -2.40 7.30
N THR A 470 -17.04 -2.32 8.61
CA THR A 470 -17.80 -3.00 9.66
C THR A 470 -19.21 -2.44 9.88
N GLY A 471 -19.61 -1.42 9.13
CA GLY A 471 -20.94 -0.81 9.15
C GLY A 471 -21.30 -0.27 10.53
N THR A 472 -22.45 -0.71 11.08
CA THR A 472 -22.94 -0.31 12.40
C THR A 472 -22.41 -1.15 13.55
N THR A 473 -21.58 -2.16 13.26
CA THR A 473 -20.96 -3.01 14.31
C THR A 473 -20.06 -2.16 15.18
N VAL A 474 -20.30 -2.23 16.51
CA VAL A 474 -19.45 -1.54 17.47
C VAL A 474 -18.16 -2.33 17.66
N VAL A 475 -17.04 -1.69 17.39
CA VAL A 475 -15.69 -2.21 17.60
C VAL A 475 -14.96 -1.36 18.63
N SER A 476 -13.87 -1.85 19.17
CA SER A 476 -13.09 -1.15 20.19
C SER A 476 -11.60 -1.35 20.01
N THR A 477 -10.85 -0.44 20.60
CA THR A 477 -9.40 -0.54 20.76
C THR A 477 -8.97 -0.02 22.12
N THR A 478 -7.87 -0.52 22.63
CA THR A 478 -7.15 0.09 23.75
C THR A 478 -6.22 1.17 23.20
N PHE A 479 -6.04 2.27 23.93
CA PHE A 479 -5.08 3.30 23.59
C PHE A 479 -4.31 3.79 24.81
N ASP A 480 -3.00 4.03 24.62
CA ASP A 480 -2.08 4.51 25.66
C ASP A 480 -1.87 6.01 25.52
N VAL A 481 -2.28 6.79 26.53
CA VAL A 481 -2.08 8.23 26.52
C VAL A 481 -0.59 8.55 26.74
N PRO A 482 0.10 9.21 25.77
CA PRO A 482 1.52 9.49 25.90
C PRO A 482 1.83 10.31 27.17
N LEU A 483 2.93 10.02 27.85
CA LEU A 483 3.43 10.81 28.98
C LEU A 483 3.72 12.26 28.56
N ALA A 484 4.15 12.47 27.32
CA ALA A 484 4.45 13.77 26.73
C ALA A 484 3.21 14.58 26.33
N ALA A 485 2.00 13.98 26.36
CA ALA A 485 0.76 14.70 26.06
C ALA A 485 0.56 15.84 27.04
N GLU A 486 0.09 17.00 26.55
CA GLU A 486 -0.18 18.16 27.41
C GLU A 486 -1.39 17.93 28.30
N ALA A 487 -1.28 18.30 29.55
CA ALA A 487 -2.41 18.28 30.48
C ALA A 487 -3.43 19.39 30.14
N GLY A 488 -4.70 19.16 30.50
CA GLY A 488 -5.77 20.13 30.34
C GLY A 488 -6.92 19.69 29.46
N ALA A 489 -7.79 20.64 29.15
CA ALA A 489 -8.92 20.43 28.26
C ALA A 489 -8.42 20.04 26.87
N SER A 490 -8.94 18.93 26.33
CA SER A 490 -8.52 18.38 25.05
C SER A 490 -9.72 17.82 24.30
N THR A 491 -9.52 17.49 23.04
CA THR A 491 -10.45 16.70 22.25
C THR A 491 -9.78 15.40 21.79
N ILE A 492 -10.59 14.34 21.65
CA ILE A 492 -10.17 13.05 21.14
C ILE A 492 -10.97 12.71 19.89
N SER A 493 -10.30 12.22 18.85
CA SER A 493 -10.91 11.70 17.63
C SER A 493 -10.28 10.36 17.28
N VAL A 494 -11.07 9.47 16.69
CA VAL A 494 -10.55 8.28 16.00
C VAL A 494 -10.39 8.65 14.53
N VAL A 495 -9.27 8.29 13.96
CA VAL A 495 -8.97 8.49 12.53
C VAL A 495 -8.83 7.12 11.87
N ALA A 496 -9.48 6.93 10.73
CA ALA A 496 -9.32 5.76 9.87
C ALA A 496 -9.36 6.21 8.40
N ASN A 497 -8.50 5.65 7.56
CA ASN A 497 -8.31 6.05 6.15
C ASN A 497 -8.18 7.59 5.99
N GLY A 498 -7.44 8.25 6.87
CA GLY A 498 -7.25 9.69 6.84
C GLY A 498 -8.49 10.52 7.26
N ILE A 499 -9.61 9.88 7.63
CA ILE A 499 -10.87 10.57 7.94
C ILE A 499 -11.10 10.56 9.46
N PRO A 500 -11.15 11.74 10.12
CA PRO A 500 -11.37 11.81 11.55
C PRO A 500 -12.86 11.71 11.91
N SER A 501 -13.15 11.05 13.02
CA SER A 501 -14.46 11.13 13.70
C SER A 501 -14.76 12.54 14.19
N ARG A 502 -16.03 12.80 14.50
CA ARG A 502 -16.38 14.01 15.30
C ARG A 502 -15.66 13.97 16.64
N PRO A 503 -14.98 15.07 17.05
CA PRO A 503 -14.20 15.09 18.28
C PRO A 503 -15.09 14.99 19.52
N ARG A 504 -14.58 14.30 20.55
CA ARG A 504 -15.18 14.23 21.90
C ARG A 504 -14.31 15.02 22.87
N ARG A 505 -14.93 15.77 23.79
CA ARG A 505 -14.20 16.50 24.83
C ARG A 505 -13.71 15.55 25.91
N VAL A 506 -12.44 15.68 26.27
CA VAL A 506 -11.76 14.94 27.34
C VAL A 506 -10.90 15.90 28.15
N ASN A 507 -10.48 15.47 29.35
CA ASN A 507 -9.54 16.22 30.18
C ASN A 507 -8.34 15.34 30.53
N LEU A 508 -7.14 15.78 30.15
CA LEU A 508 -5.88 15.10 30.45
C LEU A 508 -5.30 15.62 31.78
N ARG A 509 -4.83 14.67 32.63
CA ARG A 509 -4.26 14.96 33.95
C ARG A 509 -2.87 14.38 34.11
#